data_4f73201db7ededf985f860e24833f8be
#
_entry.id   4f73201db7ededf985f860e24833f8be
#
_cell.length_a   1.000
_cell.length_b   1.000
_cell.length_c   1.000
_cell.angle_alpha   90.00
_cell.angle_beta   90.00
_cell.angle_gamma   90.00
#
_symmetry.space_group_name_H-M   'P 1'
#
loop_
_entity.id
_entity.type
_entity.pdbx_description
1 polymer ?
#
loop_
_entity_poly.entity_id
_entity_poly.type
_entity_poly.pdbx_seq_one_letter_code
_entity_poly.pdbx_strand_id
1 'polypeptide(L)'
;WDLVNISEKTGKLCMIMENVNYRRDVMAVLNMVRQGLFGELLHCQGGYQHDLRHVKLNDGVGAYGRGVEFGDKGFSEARWRTQHSVDRNADLYPTHGLGPVSTILDINRGNRMLSLTSTATQSRGLHKYIVDLGGEKHPNAKIDFKLGDIVTTVIKCAKGQTVVLSHDTNSPRPYSLNFRVQGTEGLWMKDNDSIYIEGVSPSEHRWESDEEYLKKYDHPLWKKFEDQAAGSGHGGMDFFIVHAFIEALKDNQSPAIDVYDAVSMSVIVPLSEKSIRLNSGSVKIPDFTRGKWKTNSPIFGLDEKY
;
A
#
# COMPACT_ATOMS: atom_id res chain seq x y z
N TRP A 1 -14.33 -10.06 -9.05
CA TRP A 1 -14.72 -10.23 -10.46
C TRP A 1 -15.89 -9.32 -10.87
N ASP A 2 -16.87 -9.08 -10.01
CA ASP A 2 -18.07 -8.30 -10.37
C ASP A 2 -17.73 -6.88 -10.81
N LEU A 3 -16.81 -6.20 -10.13
CA LEU A 3 -16.34 -4.87 -10.53
C LEU A 3 -15.74 -4.89 -11.95
N VAL A 4 -14.88 -5.87 -12.25
CA VAL A 4 -14.27 -6.01 -13.58
C VAL A 4 -15.36 -6.29 -14.63
N ASN A 5 -16.24 -7.26 -14.37
CA ASN A 5 -17.31 -7.65 -15.28
C ASN A 5 -18.25 -6.47 -15.57
N ILE A 6 -18.63 -5.70 -14.53
CA ILE A 6 -19.53 -4.54 -14.71
C ILE A 6 -18.81 -3.43 -15.47
N SER A 7 -17.57 -3.09 -15.12
CA SER A 7 -16.80 -2.06 -15.81
C SER A 7 -16.62 -2.41 -17.29
N GLU A 8 -16.20 -3.65 -17.60
CA GLU A 8 -16.05 -4.11 -19.00
C GLU A 8 -17.37 -4.13 -19.76
N LYS A 9 -18.48 -4.59 -19.14
CA LYS A 9 -19.80 -4.67 -19.78
C LYS A 9 -20.39 -3.30 -20.08
N THR A 10 -20.18 -2.34 -19.17
CA THR A 10 -20.84 -1.02 -19.25
C THR A 10 -19.95 0.05 -19.87
N GLY A 11 -18.64 -0.19 -19.97
CA GLY A 11 -17.65 0.82 -20.35
C GLY A 11 -17.50 1.95 -19.32
N LYS A 12 -18.06 1.80 -18.10
CA LYS A 12 -17.97 2.83 -17.06
C LYS A 12 -16.62 2.78 -16.37
N LEU A 13 -16.04 3.96 -16.14
CA LEU A 13 -14.78 4.11 -15.44
C LEU A 13 -14.92 3.67 -13.98
N CYS A 14 -13.93 2.94 -13.51
CA CYS A 14 -13.79 2.55 -12.13
C CYS A 14 -12.33 2.77 -11.72
N MET A 15 -12.11 3.61 -10.74
CA MET A 15 -10.79 3.95 -10.19
C MET A 15 -10.76 3.68 -8.70
N ILE A 16 -9.67 3.10 -8.21
CA ILE A 16 -9.40 3.06 -6.77
C ILE A 16 -8.71 4.35 -6.34
N MET A 17 -9.20 4.94 -5.24
CA MET A 17 -8.67 6.20 -4.71
C MET A 17 -7.46 5.96 -3.80
N GLU A 18 -6.42 5.30 -4.34
CA GLU A 18 -5.17 5.03 -3.60
C GLU A 18 -4.23 6.24 -3.73
N ASN A 19 -4.32 7.14 -2.77
CA ASN A 19 -3.62 8.42 -2.78
C ASN A 19 -2.10 8.31 -2.61
N VAL A 20 -1.60 7.24 -1.99
CA VAL A 20 -0.15 7.04 -1.77
C VAL A 20 0.62 6.87 -3.09
N ASN A 21 -0.06 6.45 -4.18
CA ASN A 21 0.54 6.47 -5.51
C ASN A 21 1.05 7.86 -5.93
N TYR A 22 0.46 8.91 -5.38
CA TYR A 22 0.80 10.31 -5.66
C TYR A 22 1.72 10.94 -4.62
N ARG A 23 2.23 10.17 -3.67
CA ARG A 23 3.20 10.67 -2.70
C ARG A 23 4.45 11.17 -3.42
N ARG A 24 4.91 12.40 -3.10
CA ARG A 24 5.94 13.09 -3.88
C ARG A 24 7.24 12.30 -4.00
N ASP A 25 7.73 11.74 -2.89
CA ASP A 25 8.93 10.90 -2.88
C ASP A 25 8.75 9.62 -3.70
N VAL A 26 7.60 8.95 -3.61
CA VAL A 26 7.27 7.76 -4.40
C VAL A 26 7.21 8.08 -5.89
N MET A 27 6.62 9.20 -6.28
CA MET A 27 6.57 9.64 -7.67
C MET A 27 7.96 10.04 -8.20
N ALA A 28 8.80 10.65 -7.35
CA ALA A 28 10.20 10.90 -7.72
C ALA A 28 10.98 9.60 -7.96
N VAL A 29 10.77 8.58 -7.12
CA VAL A 29 11.36 7.24 -7.32
C VAL A 29 10.80 6.58 -8.57
N LEU A 30 9.50 6.68 -8.84
CA LEU A 30 8.91 6.20 -10.10
C LEU A 30 9.58 6.88 -11.31
N ASN A 31 9.80 8.19 -11.25
CA ASN A 31 10.49 8.94 -12.30
C ASN A 31 11.95 8.44 -12.46
N MET A 32 12.68 8.18 -11.38
CA MET A 32 14.01 7.57 -11.43
C MET A 32 13.98 6.18 -12.10
N VAL A 33 12.99 5.34 -11.76
CA VAL A 33 12.81 4.02 -12.39
C VAL A 33 12.53 4.16 -13.89
N ARG A 34 11.66 5.09 -14.29
CA ARG A 34 11.34 5.36 -15.71
C ARG A 34 12.56 5.85 -16.50
N GLN A 35 13.49 6.52 -15.81
CA GLN A 35 14.77 6.96 -16.41
C GLN A 35 15.88 5.90 -16.33
N GLY A 36 15.60 4.71 -15.81
CA GLY A 36 16.51 3.57 -15.80
C GLY A 36 17.56 3.58 -14.69
N LEU A 37 17.48 4.48 -13.70
CA LEU A 37 18.51 4.59 -12.64
C LEU A 37 18.71 3.32 -11.81
N PHE A 38 17.70 2.49 -11.73
CA PHE A 38 17.74 1.24 -10.94
C PHE A 38 18.12 0.02 -11.79
N GLY A 39 18.30 0.17 -13.12
CA GLY A 39 18.49 -0.95 -14.03
C GLY A 39 17.23 -1.86 -14.07
N GLU A 40 17.41 -3.18 -14.17
CA GLU A 40 16.32 -4.13 -14.11
C GLU A 40 15.81 -4.29 -12.67
N LEU A 41 14.50 -4.08 -12.46
CA LEU A 41 13.91 -4.20 -11.13
C LEU A 41 13.84 -5.66 -10.67
N LEU A 42 14.26 -5.92 -9.43
CA LEU A 42 14.37 -7.23 -8.82
C LEU A 42 13.42 -7.42 -7.65
N HIS A 43 13.28 -6.39 -6.81
CA HIS A 43 12.58 -6.49 -5.55
C HIS A 43 11.97 -5.15 -5.13
N CYS A 44 10.74 -5.20 -4.62
CA CYS A 44 10.11 -4.07 -3.96
C CYS A 44 9.55 -4.48 -2.59
N GLN A 45 9.47 -3.50 -1.70
CA GLN A 45 8.76 -3.62 -0.42
C GLN A 45 7.74 -2.49 -0.29
N GLY A 46 6.69 -2.76 0.45
CA GLY A 46 5.70 -1.78 0.87
C GLY A 46 4.92 -2.30 2.07
N GLY A 47 4.02 -1.51 2.62
CA GLY A 47 3.23 -1.96 3.74
C GLY A 47 2.30 -0.89 4.28
N TYR A 48 1.56 -1.23 5.31
CA TYR A 48 0.83 -0.31 6.14
C TYR A 48 1.18 -0.58 7.60
N GLN A 49 2.14 0.16 8.09
CA GLN A 49 2.71 0.02 9.43
C GLN A 49 2.42 1.30 10.22
N HIS A 50 1.31 1.26 10.97
CA HIS A 50 0.76 2.43 11.65
C HIS A 50 0.17 2.02 12.99
N ASP A 51 0.61 2.60 14.09
CA ASP A 51 -0.01 2.35 15.39
C ASP A 51 -1.45 2.87 15.40
N LEU A 52 -2.40 1.96 15.18
CA LEU A 52 -3.83 2.27 15.18
C LEU A 52 -4.55 1.81 16.44
N ARG A 53 -3.83 1.46 17.52
CA ARG A 53 -4.47 0.96 18.73
C ARG A 53 -5.48 1.96 19.30
N HIS A 54 -5.15 3.25 19.30
CA HIS A 54 -6.02 4.34 19.75
C HIS A 54 -7.15 4.70 18.75
N VAL A 55 -7.06 4.25 17.50
CA VAL A 55 -8.14 4.36 16.50
C VAL A 55 -9.11 3.19 16.61
N LYS A 56 -8.56 2.00 16.85
CA LYS A 56 -9.32 0.75 17.01
C LYS A 56 -10.05 0.68 18.35
N LEU A 57 -9.49 1.30 19.38
CA LEU A 57 -9.96 1.26 20.76
C LEU A 57 -9.96 2.69 21.30
N ASN A 58 -11.13 3.22 21.66
CA ASN A 58 -11.26 4.58 22.16
C ASN A 58 -12.26 4.70 23.33
N ASP A 59 -12.57 5.90 23.77
CA ASP A 59 -13.47 6.16 24.92
C ASP A 59 -14.96 6.13 24.56
N GLY A 60 -15.29 5.85 23.29
CA GLY A 60 -16.68 5.88 22.80
C GLY A 60 -17.24 7.29 22.53
N VAL A 61 -16.44 8.33 22.73
CA VAL A 61 -16.85 9.74 22.58
C VAL A 61 -16.05 10.44 21.48
N GLY A 62 -14.73 10.25 21.44
CA GLY A 62 -13.83 10.84 20.46
C GLY A 62 -13.10 9.82 19.62
N ALA A 63 -12.83 10.14 18.33
CA ALA A 63 -12.12 9.24 17.40
C ALA A 63 -10.74 8.81 17.91
N TYR A 64 -10.09 9.68 18.69
CA TYR A 64 -8.77 9.44 19.29
C TYR A 64 -8.82 9.53 20.82
N GLY A 65 -10.02 9.44 21.41
CA GLY A 65 -10.20 9.47 22.85
C GLY A 65 -9.55 8.26 23.51
N ARG A 66 -8.82 8.47 24.60
CA ARG A 66 -8.09 7.41 25.29
C ARG A 66 -9.04 6.46 26.01
N GLY A 67 -9.17 5.25 25.50
CA GLY A 67 -10.08 4.23 26.05
C GLY A 67 -9.88 2.88 25.37
N VAL A 68 -10.78 1.95 25.69
CA VAL A 68 -10.69 0.56 25.23
C VAL A 68 -12.00 0.02 24.65
N GLU A 69 -12.92 0.94 24.29
CA GLU A 69 -14.20 0.57 23.71
C GLU A 69 -14.12 0.43 22.19
N PHE A 70 -14.92 -0.48 21.63
CA PHE A 70 -15.12 -0.67 20.21
C PHE A 70 -16.51 -1.29 19.90
N GLY A 71 -16.82 -1.52 18.62
CA GLY A 71 -18.15 -1.95 18.21
C GLY A 71 -19.20 -0.89 18.55
N ASP A 72 -20.34 -1.26 19.05
CA ASP A 72 -21.43 -0.34 19.38
C ASP A 72 -21.05 0.71 20.43
N LYS A 73 -20.10 0.39 21.30
CA LYS A 73 -19.59 1.30 22.32
C LYS A 73 -18.44 2.18 21.84
N GLY A 74 -17.84 1.87 20.70
CA GLY A 74 -16.77 2.66 20.12
C GLY A 74 -17.29 3.87 19.36
N PHE A 75 -16.38 4.80 19.04
CA PHE A 75 -16.65 5.97 18.21
C PHE A 75 -15.87 5.90 16.90
N SER A 76 -16.43 6.48 15.81
CA SER A 76 -15.79 6.53 14.50
C SER A 76 -15.31 5.14 14.01
N GLU A 77 -14.05 4.98 13.67
CA GLU A 77 -13.49 3.75 13.11
C GLU A 77 -13.47 2.57 14.09
N ALA A 78 -13.39 2.81 15.39
CA ALA A 78 -13.48 1.75 16.39
C ALA A 78 -14.78 0.96 16.30
N ARG A 79 -15.86 1.54 15.74
CA ARG A 79 -17.15 0.85 15.56
C ARG A 79 -17.10 -0.32 14.61
N TRP A 80 -16.23 -0.27 13.61
CA TRP A 80 -16.19 -1.31 12.56
C TRP A 80 -14.79 -1.91 12.35
N ARG A 81 -13.72 -1.10 12.43
CA ARG A 81 -12.36 -1.54 12.10
C ARG A 81 -11.86 -2.65 13.03
N THR A 82 -12.16 -2.55 14.32
CA THR A 82 -11.68 -3.50 15.33
C THR A 82 -12.31 -4.86 15.17
N GLN A 83 -13.56 -4.94 14.70
CA GLN A 83 -14.22 -6.21 14.42
C GLN A 83 -13.43 -7.04 13.39
N HIS A 84 -12.82 -6.42 12.40
CA HIS A 84 -11.93 -7.14 11.47
C HIS A 84 -10.71 -7.74 12.18
N SER A 85 -10.20 -7.11 13.23
CA SER A 85 -9.10 -7.67 14.03
C SER A 85 -9.55 -8.85 14.90
N VAL A 86 -10.84 -8.89 15.30
CA VAL A 86 -11.44 -10.03 16.02
C VAL A 86 -11.65 -11.22 15.08
N ASP A 87 -12.17 -10.98 13.88
CA ASP A 87 -12.70 -12.04 13.02
C ASP A 87 -11.68 -12.61 12.04
N ARG A 88 -10.65 -11.85 11.67
CA ARG A 88 -9.79 -12.15 10.53
C ARG A 88 -8.30 -12.11 10.89
N ASN A 89 -7.52 -12.93 10.17
CA ASN A 89 -6.05 -12.91 10.22
C ASN A 89 -5.50 -12.78 8.81
N ALA A 90 -5.20 -11.54 8.40
CA ALA A 90 -4.86 -11.18 7.02
C ALA A 90 -4.04 -9.88 6.96
N ASP A 91 -3.40 -9.59 5.84
CA ASP A 91 -3.05 -8.23 5.49
C ASP A 91 -4.34 -7.45 5.17
N LEU A 92 -4.83 -6.69 6.15
CA LEU A 92 -6.13 -6.01 6.06
C LEU A 92 -6.06 -4.66 5.33
N TYR A 93 -4.85 -4.16 5.02
CA TYR A 93 -4.69 -2.86 4.38
C TYR A 93 -3.51 -2.85 3.39
N PRO A 94 -3.55 -3.71 2.33
CA PRO A 94 -2.43 -3.86 1.42
C PRO A 94 -2.25 -2.68 0.45
N THR A 95 -3.30 -1.86 0.21
CA THR A 95 -3.33 -0.92 -0.91
C THR A 95 -2.30 0.18 -0.81
N HIS A 96 -2.07 0.75 0.38
CA HIS A 96 -1.06 1.80 0.58
C HIS A 96 0.37 1.32 0.29
N GLY A 97 0.68 0.08 0.65
CA GLY A 97 2.00 -0.50 0.34
C GLY A 97 2.11 -0.98 -1.10
N LEU A 98 1.04 -1.60 -1.62
CA LEU A 98 1.06 -2.26 -2.92
C LEU A 98 0.77 -1.32 -4.10
N GLY A 99 -0.01 -0.25 -3.91
CA GLY A 99 -0.36 0.67 -4.97
C GLY A 99 0.87 1.24 -5.69
N PRO A 100 1.77 1.96 -4.98
CA PRO A 100 3.02 2.46 -5.56
C PRO A 100 3.89 1.37 -6.17
N VAL A 101 4.05 0.25 -5.47
CA VAL A 101 4.84 -0.90 -5.94
C VAL A 101 4.26 -1.48 -7.23
N SER A 102 2.92 -1.57 -7.34
CA SER A 102 2.25 -2.04 -8.55
C SER A 102 2.52 -1.14 -9.74
N THR A 103 2.52 0.18 -9.53
CA THR A 103 2.85 1.17 -10.56
C THR A 103 4.32 1.09 -10.99
N ILE A 104 5.24 0.97 -10.03
CA ILE A 104 6.68 0.84 -10.28
C ILE A 104 7.00 -0.43 -11.07
N LEU A 105 6.32 -1.54 -10.77
CA LEU A 105 6.52 -2.83 -11.41
C LEU A 105 5.64 -3.08 -12.64
N ASP A 106 4.89 -2.09 -13.10
CA ASP A 106 3.96 -2.19 -14.24
C ASP A 106 2.96 -3.35 -14.12
N ILE A 107 2.45 -3.60 -12.92
CA ILE A 107 1.43 -4.63 -12.68
C ILE A 107 0.19 -4.32 -13.52
N ASN A 108 -0.38 -5.34 -14.18
CA ASN A 108 -1.46 -5.27 -15.17
C ASN A 108 -1.07 -4.60 -16.50
N ARG A 109 0.19 -4.14 -16.67
CA ARG A 109 0.70 -3.42 -17.85
C ARG A 109 2.12 -3.90 -18.20
N GLY A 110 2.22 -5.12 -18.73
CA GLY A 110 3.48 -5.79 -19.04
C GLY A 110 3.96 -6.75 -17.94
N ASN A 111 3.36 -6.71 -16.76
CA ASN A 111 3.68 -7.60 -15.63
C ASN A 111 2.41 -7.97 -14.86
N ARG A 112 2.48 -8.96 -13.96
CA ARG A 112 1.37 -9.32 -13.06
C ARG A 112 1.87 -10.05 -11.82
N MET A 113 1.09 -10.01 -10.76
CA MET A 113 1.28 -10.87 -9.59
C MET A 113 0.78 -12.29 -9.89
N LEU A 114 1.58 -13.32 -9.56
CA LEU A 114 1.28 -14.73 -9.86
C LEU A 114 0.75 -15.48 -8.65
N SER A 115 1.42 -15.33 -7.52
CA SER A 115 1.10 -16.02 -6.27
C SER A 115 1.63 -15.26 -5.08
N LEU A 116 1.08 -15.58 -3.92
CA LEU A 116 1.57 -15.07 -2.64
C LEU A 116 1.68 -16.17 -1.59
N THR A 117 2.51 -15.90 -0.57
CA THR A 117 2.54 -16.57 0.72
C THR A 117 2.43 -15.53 1.81
N SER A 118 1.71 -15.83 2.90
CA SER A 118 1.56 -14.91 4.02
C SER A 118 1.71 -15.64 5.36
N THR A 119 2.41 -14.99 6.27
CA THR A 119 2.62 -15.46 7.65
C THR A 119 2.22 -14.36 8.62
N ALA A 120 1.58 -14.73 9.72
CA ALA A 120 1.17 -13.81 10.77
C ALA A 120 1.87 -14.17 12.09
N THR A 121 2.20 -13.16 12.88
CA THR A 121 2.61 -13.34 14.27
C THR A 121 1.43 -13.69 15.15
N GLN A 122 1.68 -13.96 16.43
CA GLN A 122 0.61 -14.00 17.44
C GLN A 122 0.01 -12.60 17.62
N SER A 123 -1.26 -12.55 18.05
CA SER A 123 -1.94 -11.33 18.46
C SER A 123 -1.65 -11.04 19.93
N ARG A 124 -1.02 -9.90 20.24
CA ARG A 124 -0.67 -9.48 21.60
C ARG A 124 -0.92 -7.99 21.85
N GLY A 125 -0.72 -7.16 20.82
CA GLY A 125 -0.68 -5.71 20.96
C GLY A 125 -2.00 -5.11 21.43
N LEU A 126 -3.13 -5.51 20.85
CA LEU A 126 -4.45 -5.01 21.28
C LEU A 126 -4.81 -5.48 22.68
N HIS A 127 -4.56 -6.76 23.00
CA HIS A 127 -4.80 -7.28 24.35
C HIS A 127 -4.00 -6.50 25.39
N LYS A 128 -2.69 -6.33 25.16
CA LYS A 128 -1.83 -5.52 26.05
C LYS A 128 -2.35 -4.10 26.23
N TYR A 129 -2.75 -3.44 25.14
CA TYR A 129 -3.28 -2.08 25.21
C TYR A 129 -4.57 -2.00 26.05
N ILE A 130 -5.45 -2.98 25.91
CA ILE A 130 -6.69 -3.06 26.71
C ILE A 130 -6.38 -3.27 28.18
N VAL A 131 -5.47 -4.17 28.51
CA VAL A 131 -5.09 -4.45 29.90
C VAL A 131 -4.41 -3.24 30.55
N ASP A 132 -3.52 -2.58 29.84
CA ASP A 132 -2.79 -1.39 30.33
C ASP A 132 -3.74 -0.23 30.67
N LEU A 133 -4.82 -0.04 29.91
CA LEU A 133 -5.72 1.09 30.08
C LEU A 133 -7.02 0.73 30.84
N GLY A 134 -7.57 -0.44 30.59
CA GLY A 134 -8.87 -0.88 31.15
C GLY A 134 -8.74 -1.88 32.29
N GLY A 135 -7.56 -2.48 32.45
CA GLY A 135 -7.28 -3.54 33.42
C GLY A 135 -7.72 -4.93 32.95
N GLU A 136 -7.15 -5.97 33.56
CA GLU A 136 -7.43 -7.39 33.25
C GLU A 136 -8.90 -7.79 33.37
N LYS A 137 -9.66 -7.10 34.22
CA LYS A 137 -11.09 -7.38 34.46
C LYS A 137 -12.00 -6.77 33.42
N HIS A 138 -11.51 -5.91 32.54
CA HIS A 138 -12.32 -5.30 31.49
C HIS A 138 -12.87 -6.38 30.54
N PRO A 139 -14.14 -6.31 30.13
CA PRO A 139 -14.73 -7.32 29.23
C PRO A 139 -13.92 -7.52 27.95
N ASN A 140 -13.40 -6.45 27.35
CA ASN A 140 -12.62 -6.50 26.12
C ASN A 140 -11.24 -7.17 26.29
N ALA A 141 -10.70 -7.28 27.52
CA ALA A 141 -9.48 -8.04 27.79
C ALA A 141 -9.65 -9.56 27.62
N LYS A 142 -10.90 -10.05 27.55
CA LYS A 142 -11.21 -11.47 27.33
C LYS A 142 -11.38 -11.83 25.86
N ILE A 143 -11.29 -10.86 24.96
CA ILE A 143 -11.50 -11.08 23.53
C ILE A 143 -10.26 -11.72 22.93
N ASP A 144 -10.48 -12.78 22.16
CA ASP A 144 -9.46 -13.45 21.35
C ASP A 144 -9.37 -12.77 19.98
N PHE A 145 -8.39 -11.88 19.81
CA PHE A 145 -8.11 -11.23 18.54
C PHE A 145 -7.40 -12.19 17.60
N LYS A 146 -7.97 -12.46 16.43
CA LYS A 146 -7.38 -13.36 15.43
C LYS A 146 -6.25 -12.71 14.62
N LEU A 147 -6.33 -11.39 14.41
CA LEU A 147 -5.34 -10.67 13.62
C LEU A 147 -3.98 -10.70 14.32
N GLY A 148 -3.01 -11.37 13.73
CA GLY A 148 -1.62 -11.27 14.17
C GLY A 148 -1.14 -9.82 14.16
N ASP A 149 -0.27 -9.44 15.10
CA ASP A 149 0.19 -8.06 15.20
C ASP A 149 0.92 -7.63 13.94
N ILE A 150 1.71 -8.54 13.36
CA ILE A 150 2.41 -8.31 12.08
C ILE A 150 2.02 -9.42 11.11
N VAL A 151 1.58 -9.04 9.92
CA VAL A 151 1.36 -9.95 8.78
C VAL A 151 2.36 -9.62 7.70
N THR A 152 3.16 -10.60 7.29
CA THR A 152 4.14 -10.47 6.21
C THR A 152 3.67 -11.30 5.02
N THR A 153 3.55 -10.67 3.86
CA THR A 153 3.14 -11.29 2.60
C THR A 153 4.26 -11.17 1.57
N VAL A 154 4.63 -12.29 0.95
CA VAL A 154 5.59 -12.33 -0.16
C VAL A 154 4.84 -12.65 -1.44
N ILE A 155 4.97 -11.79 -2.45
CA ILE A 155 4.33 -11.93 -3.76
C ILE A 155 5.39 -12.20 -4.82
N LYS A 156 5.10 -13.13 -5.73
CA LYS A 156 5.91 -13.42 -6.92
C LYS A 156 5.26 -12.81 -8.15
N CYS A 157 6.05 -12.09 -8.96
CA CYS A 157 5.60 -11.47 -10.21
C CYS A 157 6.03 -12.26 -11.45
N ALA A 158 5.36 -12.00 -12.58
CA ALA A 158 5.55 -12.73 -13.83
C ALA A 158 6.93 -12.50 -14.47
N LYS A 159 7.49 -11.30 -14.31
CA LYS A 159 8.84 -10.96 -14.78
C LYS A 159 9.96 -11.37 -13.78
N GLY A 160 9.63 -12.14 -12.75
CA GLY A 160 10.61 -12.65 -11.78
C GLY A 160 10.80 -11.82 -10.53
N GLN A 161 10.28 -10.59 -10.47
CA GLN A 161 10.38 -9.74 -9.28
C GLN A 161 9.64 -10.35 -8.09
N THR A 162 10.08 -9.97 -6.91
CA THR A 162 9.39 -10.25 -5.65
C THR A 162 8.91 -8.97 -4.99
N VAL A 163 7.76 -9.05 -4.29
CA VAL A 163 7.26 -7.96 -3.46
C VAL A 163 7.06 -8.48 -2.04
N VAL A 164 7.49 -7.72 -1.05
CA VAL A 164 7.18 -7.98 0.36
C VAL A 164 6.24 -6.90 0.87
N LEU A 165 5.10 -7.31 1.41
CA LEU A 165 4.17 -6.42 2.10
C LEU A 165 4.20 -6.71 3.60
N SER A 166 4.12 -5.63 4.41
CA SER A 166 4.04 -5.71 5.86
C SER A 166 2.83 -4.94 6.36
N HIS A 167 1.94 -5.61 7.08
CA HIS A 167 0.80 -5.00 7.78
C HIS A 167 1.04 -5.05 9.28
N ASP A 168 1.05 -3.89 9.95
CA ASP A 168 1.16 -3.76 11.40
C ASP A 168 0.33 -2.57 11.86
N THR A 169 -0.79 -2.86 12.53
CA THR A 169 -1.72 -1.84 13.04
C THR A 169 -2.06 -2.02 14.52
N ASN A 170 -1.36 -2.95 15.19
CA ASN A 170 -1.60 -3.35 16.58
C ASN A 170 -0.42 -3.12 17.50
N SER A 171 0.71 -2.67 16.96
CA SER A 171 1.97 -2.51 17.71
C SER A 171 2.33 -1.04 17.92
N PRO A 172 3.06 -0.69 19.01
CA PRO A 172 3.60 0.65 19.19
C PRO A 172 4.73 0.91 18.21
N ARG A 173 4.53 1.85 17.30
CA ARG A 173 5.53 2.17 16.30
C ARG A 173 5.34 3.55 15.68
N PRO A 174 6.39 4.18 15.09
CA PRO A 174 6.23 5.26 14.14
C PRO A 174 5.52 4.79 12.87
N TYR A 175 4.86 5.72 12.16
CA TYR A 175 4.27 5.44 10.86
C TYR A 175 5.36 5.13 9.83
N SER A 176 5.15 4.06 9.05
CA SER A 176 5.97 3.70 7.91
C SER A 176 5.15 2.95 6.86
N LEU A 177 5.45 3.20 5.60
CA LEU A 177 4.97 2.39 4.48
C LEU A 177 6.03 1.37 4.02
N ASN A 178 7.19 1.35 4.68
CA ASN A 178 8.29 0.39 4.46
C ASN A 178 8.72 0.28 2.99
N PHE A 179 8.72 1.42 2.26
CA PHE A 179 9.05 1.38 0.84
C PHE A 179 10.52 1.09 0.60
N ARG A 180 10.75 0.12 -0.27
CA ARG A 180 12.04 -0.20 -0.88
C ARG A 180 11.83 -0.49 -2.36
N VAL A 181 12.74 0.02 -3.20
CA VAL A 181 12.84 -0.31 -4.61
C VAL A 181 14.27 -0.72 -4.89
N GLN A 182 14.47 -1.92 -5.43
CA GLN A 182 15.79 -2.48 -5.72
C GLN A 182 15.83 -3.08 -7.12
N GLY A 183 16.84 -2.67 -7.87
CA GLY A 183 17.17 -3.22 -9.17
C GLY A 183 18.62 -3.67 -9.25
N THR A 184 19.11 -3.90 -10.46
CA THR A 184 20.50 -4.33 -10.74
C THR A 184 21.52 -3.23 -10.55
N GLU A 185 21.10 -1.95 -10.61
CA GLU A 185 21.99 -0.78 -10.60
C GLU A 185 21.67 0.19 -9.46
N GLY A 186 20.64 -0.07 -8.64
CA GLY A 186 20.28 0.86 -7.58
C GLY A 186 19.35 0.27 -6.52
N LEU A 187 19.32 0.96 -5.38
CA LEU A 187 18.51 0.61 -4.23
C LEU A 187 18.08 1.89 -3.50
N TRP A 188 16.78 2.08 -3.33
CA TRP A 188 16.19 3.12 -2.47
C TRP A 188 15.44 2.50 -1.31
N MET A 189 15.52 3.11 -0.14
CA MET A 189 14.83 2.67 1.08
C MET A 189 14.33 3.87 1.87
N LYS A 190 12.99 4.00 1.96
CA LYS A 190 12.35 5.15 2.60
C LYS A 190 12.57 5.22 4.11
N ASP A 191 12.57 4.11 4.83
CA ASP A 191 12.64 4.12 6.29
C ASP A 191 13.98 4.66 6.84
N ASN A 192 15.00 4.75 6.02
CA ASN A 192 16.27 5.39 6.37
C ASN A 192 16.60 6.61 5.47
N ASP A 193 15.64 7.10 4.67
CA ASP A 193 15.78 8.22 3.74
C ASP A 193 17.08 8.13 2.91
N SER A 194 17.33 6.95 2.31
CA SER A 194 18.62 6.64 1.71
C SER A 194 18.50 5.93 0.38
N ILE A 195 19.53 6.14 -0.44
CA ILE A 195 19.68 5.59 -1.78
C ILE A 195 21.11 5.11 -2.02
N TYR A 196 21.28 4.19 -2.95
CA TYR A 196 22.55 3.82 -3.55
C TYR A 196 22.34 3.58 -5.04
N ILE A 197 23.14 4.22 -5.90
CA ILE A 197 23.13 4.02 -7.35
C ILE A 197 24.54 3.63 -7.79
N GLU A 198 24.66 2.48 -8.43
CA GLU A 198 25.93 1.95 -8.95
C GLU A 198 26.62 2.96 -9.88
N GLY A 199 27.90 3.22 -9.63
CA GLY A 199 28.70 4.17 -10.43
C GLY A 199 28.33 5.66 -10.28
N VAL A 200 27.33 6.00 -9.43
CA VAL A 200 26.91 7.39 -9.19
C VAL A 200 27.12 7.77 -7.72
N SER A 201 26.73 6.90 -6.80
CA SER A 201 26.92 7.12 -5.36
C SER A 201 28.40 7.28 -5.02
N PRO A 202 28.76 8.24 -4.14
CA PRO A 202 30.16 8.65 -3.93
C PRO A 202 31.02 7.59 -3.24
N SER A 203 30.40 6.60 -2.62
CA SER A 203 31.11 5.54 -1.88
C SER A 203 30.44 4.20 -2.06
N GLU A 204 31.20 3.19 -2.50
CA GLU A 204 30.76 1.79 -2.51
C GLU A 204 30.38 1.32 -1.10
N HIS A 205 29.39 0.44 -1.01
CA HIS A 205 28.90 -0.18 0.23
C HIS A 205 28.39 0.81 1.29
N ARG A 206 28.03 2.02 0.94
CA ARG A 206 27.47 3.02 1.86
C ARG A 206 26.19 3.64 1.32
N TRP A 207 25.25 3.82 2.22
CA TRP A 207 24.06 4.61 1.97
C TRP A 207 24.43 6.09 1.86
N GLU A 208 23.74 6.79 0.99
CA GLU A 208 23.72 8.26 0.96
C GLU A 208 22.29 8.77 1.12
N SER A 209 22.11 10.04 1.48
CA SER A 209 20.79 10.67 1.58
C SER A 209 20.09 10.67 0.22
N ASP A 210 18.81 10.35 0.21
CA ASP A 210 17.98 10.40 -0.99
C ASP A 210 17.50 11.82 -1.36
N GLU A 211 17.72 12.82 -0.52
CA GLU A 211 17.19 14.19 -0.65
C GLU A 211 17.50 14.82 -2.00
N GLU A 212 18.78 14.83 -2.41
CA GLU A 212 19.19 15.44 -3.68
C GLU A 212 18.64 14.66 -4.90
N TYR A 213 18.48 13.35 -4.78
CA TYR A 213 17.86 12.54 -5.82
C TYR A 213 16.37 12.84 -5.94
N LEU A 214 15.65 12.86 -4.82
CA LEU A 214 14.22 13.17 -4.81
C LEU A 214 13.95 14.57 -5.40
N LYS A 215 14.79 15.55 -5.09
CA LYS A 215 14.70 16.90 -5.63
C LYS A 215 15.03 16.96 -7.14
N LYS A 216 16.12 16.29 -7.56
CA LYS A 216 16.54 16.26 -8.97
C LYS A 216 15.52 15.57 -9.86
N TYR A 217 14.97 14.45 -9.39
CA TYR A 217 14.02 13.60 -10.11
C TYR A 217 12.57 13.83 -9.71
N ASP A 218 12.27 14.96 -9.04
CA ASP A 218 10.90 15.33 -8.71
C ASP A 218 10.00 15.21 -9.93
N HIS A 219 8.83 14.60 -9.75
CA HIS A 219 7.99 14.18 -10.86
C HIS A 219 7.38 15.39 -11.60
N PRO A 220 7.35 15.41 -12.95
CA PRO A 220 6.78 16.53 -13.71
C PRO A 220 5.33 16.87 -13.31
N LEU A 221 4.52 15.88 -12.97
CA LEU A 221 3.14 16.07 -12.50
C LEU A 221 3.10 16.89 -11.19
N TRP A 222 4.01 16.62 -10.24
CA TRP A 222 4.13 17.38 -8.99
C TRP A 222 4.57 18.81 -9.25
N LYS A 223 5.57 19.01 -10.09
CA LYS A 223 6.03 20.36 -10.48
C LYS A 223 4.92 21.20 -11.11
N LYS A 224 4.07 20.56 -11.91
CA LYS A 224 2.95 21.23 -12.60
C LYS A 224 1.84 21.67 -11.66
N PHE A 225 1.53 20.88 -10.63
CA PHE A 225 0.37 21.07 -9.77
C PHE A 225 0.71 21.37 -8.30
N GLU A 226 1.96 21.69 -7.98
CA GLU A 226 2.42 21.93 -6.61
C GLU A 226 1.56 22.96 -5.87
N ASP A 227 1.29 24.09 -6.51
CA ASP A 227 0.48 25.18 -5.92
C ASP A 227 -0.96 24.74 -5.67
N GLN A 228 -1.57 23.98 -6.59
CA GLN A 228 -2.94 23.50 -6.46
C GLN A 228 -3.06 22.38 -5.41
N ALA A 229 -2.03 21.56 -5.27
CA ALA A 229 -1.97 20.49 -4.28
C ALA A 229 -1.70 21.05 -2.86
N ALA A 230 -1.10 22.23 -2.76
CA ALA A 230 -0.78 22.85 -1.48
C ALA A 230 -2.03 23.02 -0.62
N GLY A 231 -1.98 22.53 0.62
CA GLY A 231 -3.11 22.61 1.58
C GLY A 231 -4.21 21.57 1.38
N SER A 232 -4.14 20.70 0.37
CA SER A 232 -5.02 19.54 0.28
C SER A 232 -4.59 18.43 1.25
N GLY A 233 -5.48 17.48 1.52
CA GLY A 233 -5.24 16.41 2.50
C GLY A 233 -4.00 15.56 2.18
N HIS A 234 -3.44 14.93 3.23
CA HIS A 234 -2.31 14.00 3.14
C HIS A 234 -1.09 14.57 2.40
N GLY A 235 -0.75 15.86 2.66
CA GLY A 235 0.42 16.49 2.06
C GLY A 235 0.31 16.73 0.54
N GLY A 236 -0.90 16.90 0.04
CA GLY A 236 -1.19 17.17 -1.37
C GLY A 236 -1.69 15.96 -2.18
N MET A 237 -1.51 14.75 -1.68
CA MET A 237 -1.88 13.52 -2.39
C MET A 237 -3.37 13.45 -2.75
N ASP A 238 -4.25 13.96 -1.90
CA ASP A 238 -5.71 13.92 -2.11
C ASP A 238 -6.15 14.81 -3.27
N PHE A 239 -5.44 15.89 -3.56
CA PHE A 239 -5.66 16.67 -4.77
C PHE A 239 -5.42 15.82 -6.02
N PHE A 240 -4.27 15.18 -6.11
CA PHE A 240 -3.89 14.43 -7.30
C PHE A 240 -4.84 13.28 -7.60
N ILE A 241 -5.23 12.50 -6.58
CA ILE A 241 -6.08 11.33 -6.81
C ILE A 241 -7.49 11.74 -7.28
N VAL A 242 -8.05 12.82 -6.73
CA VAL A 242 -9.36 13.34 -7.16
C VAL A 242 -9.26 13.98 -8.54
N HIS A 243 -8.23 14.78 -8.79
CA HIS A 243 -8.01 15.45 -10.07
C HIS A 243 -7.79 14.43 -11.19
N ALA A 244 -7.00 13.37 -10.96
CA ALA A 244 -6.79 12.28 -11.91
C ALA A 244 -8.12 11.64 -12.37
N PHE A 245 -9.05 11.41 -11.45
CA PHE A 245 -10.34 10.85 -11.77
C PHE A 245 -11.20 11.82 -12.60
N ILE A 246 -11.19 13.10 -12.25
CA ILE A 246 -11.92 14.14 -12.97
C ILE A 246 -11.38 14.29 -14.41
N GLU A 247 -10.08 14.33 -14.59
CA GLU A 247 -9.47 14.42 -15.93
C GLU A 247 -9.76 13.17 -16.77
N ALA A 248 -9.68 11.97 -16.17
CA ALA A 248 -10.08 10.74 -16.86
C ALA A 248 -11.54 10.78 -17.35
N LEU A 249 -12.45 11.35 -16.54
CA LEU A 249 -13.86 11.53 -16.94
C LEU A 249 -14.03 12.55 -18.06
N LYS A 250 -13.33 13.69 -18.01
CA LYS A 250 -13.40 14.75 -19.05
C LYS A 250 -12.88 14.22 -20.39
N ASP A 251 -11.78 13.51 -20.36
CA ASP A 251 -11.10 13.00 -21.55
C ASP A 251 -11.68 11.67 -22.06
N ASN A 252 -12.64 11.09 -21.31
CA ASN A 252 -13.20 9.76 -21.56
C ASN A 252 -12.12 8.68 -21.74
N GLN A 253 -11.09 8.73 -20.89
CA GLN A 253 -9.96 7.81 -20.91
C GLN A 253 -9.96 6.91 -19.67
N SER A 254 -9.20 5.81 -19.72
CA SER A 254 -8.98 4.95 -18.56
C SER A 254 -8.29 5.73 -17.45
N PRO A 255 -8.77 5.64 -16.20
CA PRO A 255 -8.09 6.32 -15.10
C PRO A 255 -6.72 5.71 -14.81
N ALA A 256 -5.84 6.50 -14.21
CA ALA A 256 -4.46 6.12 -13.89
C ALA A 256 -4.34 4.82 -13.09
N ILE A 257 -5.28 4.60 -12.17
CA ILE A 257 -5.35 3.40 -11.31
C ILE A 257 -6.73 2.78 -11.51
N ASP A 258 -6.86 1.94 -12.51
CA ASP A 258 -8.13 1.43 -13.00
C ASP A 258 -8.72 0.27 -12.19
N VAL A 259 -9.81 -0.33 -12.70
CA VAL A 259 -10.50 -1.44 -12.07
C VAL A 259 -9.59 -2.66 -11.89
N TYR A 260 -8.67 -2.91 -12.80
CA TYR A 260 -7.76 -4.05 -12.69
C TYR A 260 -6.76 -3.85 -11.55
N ASP A 261 -6.29 -2.63 -11.35
CA ASP A 261 -5.43 -2.26 -10.22
C ASP A 261 -6.20 -2.38 -8.90
N ALA A 262 -7.43 -1.85 -8.87
CA ALA A 262 -8.30 -1.93 -7.69
C ALA A 262 -8.49 -3.37 -7.20
N VAL A 263 -8.85 -4.29 -8.08
CA VAL A 263 -9.10 -5.69 -7.70
C VAL A 263 -7.81 -6.46 -7.44
N SER A 264 -6.72 -6.15 -8.15
CA SER A 264 -5.42 -6.79 -7.93
C SER A 264 -4.83 -6.44 -6.56
N MET A 265 -5.01 -5.21 -6.10
CA MET A 265 -4.60 -4.79 -4.75
C MET A 265 -5.53 -5.35 -3.67
N SER A 266 -6.84 -5.24 -3.86
CA SER A 266 -7.82 -5.63 -2.84
C SER A 266 -7.88 -7.13 -2.60
N VAL A 267 -7.58 -7.96 -3.61
CA VAL A 267 -7.61 -9.42 -3.47
C VAL A 267 -6.55 -9.97 -2.52
N ILE A 268 -5.52 -9.18 -2.21
CA ILE A 268 -4.47 -9.58 -1.26
C ILE A 268 -5.08 -9.87 0.12
N VAL A 269 -6.10 -9.13 0.53
CA VAL A 269 -6.78 -9.36 1.82
C VAL A 269 -7.27 -10.81 1.95
N PRO A 270 -8.20 -11.32 1.13
CA PRO A 270 -8.69 -12.70 1.25
C PRO A 270 -7.63 -13.76 0.89
N LEU A 271 -6.66 -13.45 0.03
CA LEU A 271 -5.63 -14.40 -0.34
C LEU A 271 -4.55 -14.55 0.73
N SER A 272 -4.17 -13.48 1.41
CA SER A 272 -3.27 -13.54 2.57
C SER A 272 -3.91 -14.33 3.71
N GLU A 273 -5.19 -14.09 4.01
CA GLU A 273 -5.95 -14.86 4.98
C GLU A 273 -5.98 -16.36 4.63
N LYS A 274 -6.22 -16.68 3.35
CA LYS A 274 -6.18 -18.06 2.86
C LYS A 274 -4.80 -18.69 3.03
N SER A 275 -3.73 -17.98 2.71
CA SER A 275 -2.36 -18.46 2.86
C SER A 275 -2.02 -18.77 4.32
N ILE A 276 -2.37 -17.87 5.24
CA ILE A 276 -2.16 -18.07 6.68
C ILE A 276 -2.91 -19.32 7.16
N ARG A 277 -4.18 -19.51 6.77
CA ARG A 277 -4.95 -20.72 7.10
C ARG A 277 -4.34 -22.01 6.53
N LEU A 278 -3.61 -21.91 5.44
CA LEU A 278 -2.88 -23.02 4.83
C LEU A 278 -1.44 -23.15 5.38
N ASN A 279 -1.19 -22.63 6.59
CA ASN A 279 0.13 -22.64 7.22
C ASN A 279 1.22 -22.02 6.33
N SER A 280 0.96 -20.81 5.86
CA SER A 280 1.79 -20.05 4.91
C SER A 280 1.93 -20.71 3.53
N GLY A 281 0.95 -21.53 3.15
CA GLY A 281 0.91 -22.17 1.85
C GLY A 281 0.77 -21.16 0.70
N SER A 282 1.38 -21.46 -0.44
CA SER A 282 1.29 -20.59 -1.64
C SER A 282 -0.14 -20.57 -2.20
N VAL A 283 -0.63 -19.37 -2.51
CA VAL A 283 -1.94 -19.14 -3.10
C VAL A 283 -1.79 -18.39 -4.42
N LYS A 284 -2.45 -18.88 -5.47
CA LYS A 284 -2.47 -18.22 -6.77
C LYS A 284 -3.27 -16.93 -6.75
N ILE A 285 -2.76 -15.90 -7.40
CA ILE A 285 -3.46 -14.63 -7.62
C ILE A 285 -4.16 -14.70 -8.98
N PRO A 286 -5.49 -14.41 -9.05
CA PRO A 286 -6.21 -14.42 -10.31
C PRO A 286 -5.65 -13.42 -11.33
N ASP A 287 -5.76 -13.73 -12.59
CA ASP A 287 -5.51 -12.78 -13.67
C ASP A 287 -6.82 -12.04 -14.02
N PHE A 288 -7.01 -10.89 -13.40
CA PHE A 288 -8.22 -10.08 -13.63
C PHE A 288 -8.26 -9.45 -15.01
N THR A 289 -7.10 -9.31 -15.66
CA THR A 289 -6.99 -8.75 -17.02
C THR A 289 -7.32 -9.78 -18.11
N ARG A 290 -7.48 -11.06 -17.76
CA ARG A 290 -7.68 -12.17 -18.72
C ARG A 290 -6.62 -12.21 -19.81
N GLY A 291 -5.36 -11.97 -19.42
CA GLY A 291 -4.20 -12.00 -20.32
C GLY A 291 -3.87 -10.66 -20.97
N LYS A 292 -4.72 -9.64 -20.89
CA LYS A 292 -4.47 -8.31 -21.45
C LYS A 292 -3.24 -7.62 -20.87
N TRP A 293 -2.82 -7.98 -19.64
CA TRP A 293 -1.59 -7.46 -19.03
C TRP A 293 -0.35 -7.61 -19.91
N LYS A 294 -0.34 -8.57 -20.83
CA LYS A 294 0.79 -8.79 -21.75
C LYS A 294 0.94 -7.72 -22.82
N THR A 295 -0.16 -7.08 -23.17
CA THR A 295 -0.25 -6.08 -24.25
C THR A 295 -0.60 -4.69 -23.76
N ASN A 296 -1.11 -4.57 -22.53
CA ASN A 296 -1.36 -3.28 -21.92
C ASN A 296 -0.02 -2.56 -21.68
N SER A 297 0.00 -1.26 -21.95
CA SER A 297 1.13 -0.39 -21.66
C SER A 297 0.91 0.42 -20.38
N PRO A 298 1.98 0.83 -19.68
CA PRO A 298 1.88 1.78 -18.59
C PRO A 298 1.19 3.06 -19.06
N ILE A 299 0.35 3.64 -18.21
CA ILE A 299 -0.40 4.88 -18.50
C ILE A 299 -0.15 5.96 -17.44
N PHE A 300 0.43 5.61 -16.30
CA PHE A 300 0.64 6.51 -15.17
C PHE A 300 2.13 6.78 -14.90
N GLY A 301 2.43 8.00 -14.51
CA GLY A 301 3.79 8.39 -14.09
C GLY A 301 4.80 8.44 -15.23
N LEU A 302 4.36 8.73 -16.45
CA LEU A 302 5.20 8.80 -17.64
C LEU A 302 5.67 10.24 -17.91
N ASP A 303 4.80 11.23 -17.67
CA ASP A 303 5.03 12.64 -17.92
C ASP A 303 4.23 13.53 -16.96
N GLU A 304 3.89 14.73 -17.36
CA GLU A 304 3.07 15.69 -16.60
C GLU A 304 1.54 15.46 -16.67
N LYS A 305 1.10 14.33 -17.24
CA LYS A 305 -0.29 13.89 -17.32
C LYS A 305 -0.55 12.72 -16.40
N TYR A 306 -1.84 12.45 -16.17
CA TYR A 306 -2.28 11.29 -15.41
C TYR A 306 -2.26 10.02 -16.22
#